data_524f57ad21778d6d3452033c2144425e
#
_entry.id   524f57ad21778d6d3452033c2144425e
#
_cell.length_a   1.000
_cell.length_b   1.000
_cell.length_c   1.000
_cell.angle_alpha   90.00
_cell.angle_beta   90.00
_cell.angle_gamma   90.00
#
_symmetry.space_group_name_H-M   'P 1'
#
loop_
_entity.id
_entity.type
_entity.pdbx_description
1 polymer ?
#
loop_
_entity_poly.entity_id
_entity_poly.type
_entity_poly.pdbx_seq_one_letter_code
_entity_poly.pdbx_strand_id
1 'polypeptide(L)'
;MRITLYVIIFLGSKADTHNRHCSNLMTYVLSIDWLAIHCHYMPPVTSADEDHDDDRPQMCAGFWQPIEGDGTMFGAYDWRYKLADYGTRQFGKLRYVSIPNAEGGRDDFAEVQSEPHSGILNRNSVIIRFVNRALYMRDFWELANRFLSDNNFEFKGISRIDICADFNDFKDLAPLALIEGFAAKKYRHVGRGVGALYFNHGVASKEYTVRYTGLSFGTHGSDSRVYLYNKSFELLTQGDKPWIRDQWVAAGLDVRHVWRLEISIKSAGCK
;
A
#
# COMPACT_ATOMS: atom_id res chain seq x y z
N MET A 1 -18.31 2.90 8.18
CA MET A 1 -17.95 1.48 8.48
C MET A 1 -16.56 1.49 9.12
N ARG A 2 -16.41 1.15 10.41
CA ARG A 2 -15.09 1.06 11.05
C ARG A 2 -14.46 -0.27 10.65
N ILE A 3 -13.39 -0.23 9.85
CA ILE A 3 -12.59 -1.42 9.55
C ILE A 3 -11.66 -1.61 10.76
N THR A 4 -12.00 -2.55 11.62
CA THR A 4 -11.10 -2.98 12.71
C THR A 4 -10.27 -4.14 12.15
N LEU A 5 -9.05 -3.84 11.72
CA LEU A 5 -8.11 -4.85 11.23
C LEU A 5 -7.40 -5.47 12.44
N TYR A 6 -7.78 -6.69 12.81
CA TYR A 6 -7.02 -7.48 13.78
C TYR A 6 -5.82 -8.11 13.07
N VAL A 7 -4.68 -7.43 13.10
CA VAL A 7 -3.41 -8.04 12.72
C VAL A 7 -2.91 -8.80 13.95
N ILE A 8 -3.15 -10.11 13.99
CA ILE A 8 -2.50 -10.99 14.95
C ILE A 8 -1.07 -11.22 14.44
N ILE A 9 -0.17 -10.30 14.74
CA ILE A 9 1.25 -10.56 14.65
C ILE A 9 1.58 -11.40 15.88
N PHE A 10 2.08 -12.62 15.68
CA PHE A 10 2.70 -13.44 16.69
C PHE A 10 4.02 -12.77 17.19
N LEU A 11 3.90 -11.60 17.76
CA LEU A 11 4.87 -10.99 18.65
C LEU A 11 4.24 -11.14 20.04
N GLY A 12 4.53 -12.28 20.67
CA GLY A 12 3.96 -12.64 21.94
C GLY A 12 4.07 -11.52 22.97
N SER A 13 2.94 -10.92 23.32
CA SER A 13 2.62 -10.52 24.68
C SER A 13 1.20 -9.97 24.76
N LYS A 14 0.40 -10.56 25.64
CA LYS A 14 -0.80 -9.97 26.20
C LYS A 14 -0.45 -8.59 26.77
N ALA A 15 -1.19 -7.58 26.38
CA ALA A 15 -1.22 -6.31 27.11
C ALA A 15 -1.90 -6.57 28.47
N ASP A 16 -1.14 -7.01 29.45
CA ASP A 16 -1.57 -6.97 30.85
C ASP A 16 -1.31 -5.55 31.39
N THR A 17 -2.39 -4.82 31.60
CA THR A 17 -2.42 -3.55 32.31
C THR A 17 -2.14 -3.78 33.79
N HIS A 18 -0.93 -4.14 34.17
CA HIS A 18 -0.43 -3.99 35.55
C HIS A 18 1.10 -3.84 35.53
N ASN A 19 1.49 -2.63 35.85
CA ASN A 19 2.76 -2.15 36.37
C ASN A 19 3.76 -3.26 36.77
N ARG A 20 4.57 -3.72 35.78
CA ARG A 20 5.86 -4.39 36.06
C ARG A 20 6.87 -3.81 35.08
N HIS A 21 8.01 -3.43 35.60
CA HIS A 21 9.19 -3.06 34.82
C HIS A 21 9.45 -4.10 33.72
N CYS A 22 8.90 -3.88 32.55
CA CYS A 22 9.18 -4.66 31.33
C CYS A 22 10.27 -3.94 30.55
N SER A 23 11.52 -4.07 31.00
CA SER A 23 12.71 -3.51 30.34
C SER A 23 13.12 -4.24 29.06
N ASN A 24 12.25 -5.01 28.39
CA ASN A 24 12.59 -5.85 27.27
C ASN A 24 11.49 -5.94 26.19
N LEU A 25 10.72 -4.86 25.95
CA LEU A 25 9.82 -4.81 24.82
C LEU A 25 10.63 -4.45 23.56
N MET A 26 10.49 -5.27 22.52
CA MET A 26 11.03 -4.95 21.20
C MET A 26 10.37 -3.66 20.68
N THR A 27 11.16 -2.65 20.35
CA THR A 27 10.68 -1.42 19.72
C THR A 27 10.41 -1.69 18.24
N TYR A 28 9.21 -1.37 17.79
CA TYR A 28 8.83 -1.51 16.38
C TYR A 28 7.84 -0.42 15.95
N VAL A 29 7.77 -0.17 14.64
CA VAL A 29 6.80 0.71 13.99
C VAL A 29 5.92 -0.13 13.07
N LEU A 30 4.60 -0.05 13.25
CA LEU A 30 3.63 -0.65 12.32
C LEU A 30 3.15 0.40 11.34
N SER A 31 3.11 0.02 10.06
CA SER A 31 2.66 0.90 8.98
C SER A 31 1.98 0.12 7.87
N ILE A 32 1.29 0.85 6.98
CA ILE A 32 0.81 0.36 5.70
C ILE A 32 1.72 0.96 4.63
N ASP A 33 2.41 0.13 3.84
CA ASP A 33 3.34 0.57 2.80
C ASP A 33 2.70 0.61 1.41
N TRP A 34 1.59 -0.13 1.24
CA TRP A 34 0.79 -0.17 0.03
C TRP A 34 -0.68 -0.36 0.36
N LEU A 35 -1.53 0.43 -0.27
CA LEU A 35 -2.98 0.26 -0.21
C LEU A 35 -3.59 0.52 -1.58
N ALA A 36 -4.28 -0.50 -2.12
CA ALA A 36 -5.13 -0.37 -3.28
C ALA A 36 -6.52 -0.92 -2.94
N ILE A 37 -7.55 -0.15 -3.27
CA ILE A 37 -8.95 -0.49 -3.00
C ILE A 37 -9.73 -0.61 -4.30
N HIS A 38 -10.73 -1.48 -4.29
CA HIS A 38 -11.72 -1.60 -5.35
C HIS A 38 -12.96 -0.81 -4.96
N CYS A 39 -13.42 0.04 -5.86
CA CYS A 39 -14.61 0.85 -5.71
C CYS A 39 -15.52 0.69 -6.94
N HIS A 40 -16.80 1.07 -6.78
CA HIS A 40 -17.67 1.35 -7.90
C HIS A 40 -17.95 2.86 -7.95
N TYR A 41 -17.85 3.43 -9.13
CA TYR A 41 -18.34 4.76 -9.39
C TYR A 41 -19.86 4.74 -9.43
N MET A 42 -20.48 5.60 -8.62
CA MET A 42 -21.93 5.79 -8.55
C MET A 42 -22.24 7.15 -9.16
N PRO A 43 -22.67 7.21 -10.47
CA PRO A 43 -23.00 8.49 -11.07
C PRO A 43 -24.11 9.17 -10.28
N PRO A 44 -24.07 10.51 -10.15
CA PRO A 44 -25.16 11.23 -9.49
C PRO A 44 -26.46 10.97 -10.23
N VAL A 45 -27.53 10.70 -9.48
CA VAL A 45 -28.87 10.57 -10.04
C VAL A 45 -29.28 11.96 -10.53
N THR A 46 -29.38 12.12 -11.84
CA THR A 46 -29.93 13.36 -12.42
C THR A 46 -31.43 13.26 -12.42
N SER A 47 -32.14 14.25 -11.89
CA SER A 47 -33.61 14.33 -11.83
C SER A 47 -34.29 14.36 -13.20
N ALA A 48 -33.51 14.24 -14.26
CA ALA A 48 -34.01 14.15 -15.64
C ALA A 48 -34.44 12.73 -16.06
N ASP A 49 -34.19 11.71 -15.22
CA ASP A 49 -34.44 10.32 -15.57
C ASP A 49 -35.88 9.84 -15.20
N GLU A 50 -36.75 10.73 -14.69
CA GLU A 50 -38.11 10.32 -14.24
C GLU A 50 -39.15 10.26 -15.32
N ASP A 51 -38.92 10.73 -16.57
CA ASP A 51 -40.00 10.86 -17.57
C ASP A 51 -39.61 10.51 -19.02
N HIS A 52 -38.87 9.47 -19.31
CA HIS A 52 -38.76 8.99 -20.70
C HIS A 52 -38.80 7.46 -20.79
N ASP A 53 -39.97 6.98 -21.02
CA ASP A 53 -40.29 5.69 -21.64
C ASP A 53 -39.83 5.71 -23.12
N ASP A 54 -38.54 5.59 -23.33
CA ASP A 54 -37.93 5.48 -24.65
C ASP A 54 -36.95 4.31 -24.65
N ASP A 55 -37.29 3.25 -25.41
CA ASP A 55 -36.56 2.00 -25.63
C ASP A 55 -35.15 2.18 -26.24
N ARG A 56 -34.54 3.33 -26.12
CA ARG A 56 -33.13 3.51 -26.45
C ARG A 56 -32.28 2.93 -25.32
N PRO A 57 -31.28 2.11 -25.66
CA PRO A 57 -30.30 1.72 -24.66
C PRO A 57 -29.70 3.01 -24.10
N GLN A 58 -30.09 3.35 -22.87
CA GLN A 58 -29.46 4.42 -22.11
C GLN A 58 -27.96 4.19 -22.22
N MET A 59 -27.29 5.06 -22.96
CA MET A 59 -25.84 5.19 -22.87
C MET A 59 -25.59 5.72 -21.48
N CYS A 60 -25.65 4.80 -20.52
CA CYS A 60 -25.22 5.07 -19.16
C CYS A 60 -23.83 5.67 -19.26
N ALA A 61 -23.72 6.92 -18.93
CA ALA A 61 -22.45 7.60 -18.68
C ALA A 61 -21.76 6.91 -17.49
N GLY A 62 -21.39 5.64 -17.66
CA GLY A 62 -20.95 4.74 -16.60
C GLY A 62 -19.47 4.83 -16.28
N PHE A 63 -18.72 5.70 -16.96
CA PHE A 63 -17.32 5.85 -16.67
C PHE A 63 -17.10 7.08 -15.82
N TRP A 64 -16.39 6.87 -14.71
CA TRP A 64 -15.95 7.99 -13.89
C TRP A 64 -15.09 8.97 -14.71
N GLN A 65 -15.56 10.18 -14.83
CA GLN A 65 -14.89 11.30 -15.47
C GLN A 65 -14.74 12.38 -14.41
N PRO A 66 -13.53 12.65 -13.89
CA PRO A 66 -13.33 13.86 -13.12
C PRO A 66 -13.61 15.03 -14.03
N ILE A 67 -14.18 16.09 -13.52
CA ILE A 67 -14.32 17.32 -14.32
C ILE A 67 -12.90 17.82 -14.55
N GLU A 68 -12.42 17.59 -15.76
CA GLU A 68 -11.18 18.15 -16.26
C GLU A 68 -11.45 19.62 -16.56
N GLY A 69 -11.04 20.46 -15.66
CA GLY A 69 -11.02 21.90 -15.82
C GLY A 69 -9.84 22.41 -15.03
N ASP A 70 -9.11 23.31 -15.63
CA ASP A 70 -7.98 24.00 -15.05
C ASP A 70 -8.35 24.55 -13.66
N GLY A 71 -8.13 23.74 -12.61
CA GLY A 71 -8.30 24.16 -11.22
C GLY A 71 -9.71 24.12 -10.64
N THR A 72 -10.70 23.43 -11.20
CA THR A 72 -12.05 23.34 -10.61
C THR A 72 -12.06 22.45 -9.38
N MET A 73 -12.40 23.05 -8.23
CA MET A 73 -12.67 22.35 -6.98
C MET A 73 -13.89 21.46 -7.12
N PHE A 74 -13.73 20.15 -6.88
CA PHE A 74 -14.82 19.23 -6.62
C PHE A 74 -14.92 19.01 -5.12
N GLY A 75 -16.10 19.19 -4.59
CA GLY A 75 -16.28 19.17 -3.15
C GLY A 75 -15.60 20.34 -2.45
N ALA A 76 -15.49 20.26 -1.13
CA ALA A 76 -14.82 21.28 -0.31
C ALA A 76 -13.29 21.13 -0.30
N TYR A 77 -12.71 20.23 -1.12
CA TYR A 77 -11.28 19.96 -1.17
C TYR A 77 -10.72 20.11 -2.59
N ASP A 78 -9.53 20.70 -2.74
CA ASP A 78 -8.87 20.94 -4.04
C ASP A 78 -8.18 19.66 -4.55
N TRP A 79 -8.97 18.72 -5.11
CA TRP A 79 -8.45 17.57 -5.84
C TRP A 79 -8.04 17.99 -7.25
N ARG A 80 -6.80 17.66 -7.68
CA ARG A 80 -6.40 17.85 -9.07
C ARG A 80 -6.04 16.53 -9.72
N TYR A 81 -6.47 16.37 -10.97
CA TYR A 81 -6.34 15.16 -11.74
C TYR A 81 -5.43 15.41 -12.95
N LYS A 82 -4.54 14.46 -13.19
CA LYS A 82 -3.71 14.44 -14.41
C LYS A 82 -3.90 13.09 -15.09
N LEU A 83 -4.43 13.10 -16.32
CA LEU A 83 -4.53 11.89 -17.13
C LEU A 83 -3.13 11.44 -17.56
N ALA A 84 -2.85 10.14 -17.43
CA ALA A 84 -1.66 9.52 -17.99
C ALA A 84 -1.82 9.32 -19.51
N ASP A 85 -0.72 9.28 -20.24
CA ASP A 85 -0.73 9.09 -21.70
C ASP A 85 -1.26 7.70 -22.11
N TYR A 86 -1.27 6.75 -21.19
CA TYR A 86 -1.75 5.38 -21.41
C TYR A 86 -2.41 4.83 -20.15
N GLY A 87 -3.30 3.86 -20.34
CA GLY A 87 -3.93 3.11 -19.25
C GLY A 87 -3.02 2.01 -18.69
N THR A 88 -3.62 1.09 -17.96
CA THR A 88 -2.95 -0.11 -17.44
C THR A 88 -3.38 -1.34 -18.26
N ARG A 89 -2.78 -2.51 -17.96
CA ARG A 89 -3.18 -3.77 -18.60
C ARG A 89 -4.67 -4.09 -18.41
N GLN A 90 -5.27 -3.63 -17.33
CA GLN A 90 -6.65 -3.96 -16.97
C GLN A 90 -7.63 -2.82 -17.17
N PHE A 91 -7.15 -1.59 -17.25
CA PHE A 91 -7.97 -0.38 -17.30
C PHE A 91 -7.49 0.58 -18.40
N GLY A 92 -8.45 1.13 -19.15
CA GLY A 92 -8.17 2.05 -20.26
C GLY A 92 -7.66 3.41 -19.84
N LYS A 93 -7.98 3.85 -18.62
CA LYS A 93 -7.58 5.15 -18.10
C LYS A 93 -6.84 5.03 -16.78
N LEU A 94 -5.79 5.81 -16.64
CA LEU A 94 -5.04 6.03 -15.41
C LEU A 94 -4.97 7.52 -15.14
N ARG A 95 -5.34 7.95 -13.94
CA ARG A 95 -5.25 9.34 -13.50
C ARG A 95 -4.45 9.43 -12.21
N TYR A 96 -3.54 10.41 -12.17
CA TYR A 96 -2.83 10.79 -10.97
C TYR A 96 -3.63 11.87 -10.24
N VAL A 97 -3.78 11.71 -8.95
CA VAL A 97 -4.50 12.64 -8.07
C VAL A 97 -3.52 13.30 -7.15
N SER A 98 -3.56 14.62 -7.07
CA SER A 98 -2.73 15.40 -6.16
C SER A 98 -3.57 16.32 -5.28
N ILE A 99 -3.01 16.67 -4.10
CA ILE A 99 -3.60 17.50 -3.07
C ILE A 99 -2.69 18.70 -2.75
N PRO A 100 -3.22 19.84 -2.27
CA PRO A 100 -2.39 20.93 -1.81
C PRO A 100 -1.54 20.49 -0.61
N ASN A 101 -0.33 21.03 -0.52
CA ASN A 101 0.56 20.82 0.63
C ASN A 101 0.80 22.12 1.40
N ALA A 102 1.41 22.02 2.58
CA ALA A 102 1.65 23.14 3.47
C ALA A 102 2.62 24.21 2.89
N GLU A 103 3.40 23.85 1.88
CA GLU A 103 4.40 24.71 1.24
C GLU A 103 3.83 25.52 0.06
N GLY A 104 2.51 25.42 -0.19
CA GLY A 104 1.83 26.04 -1.32
C GLY A 104 2.00 25.29 -2.65
N GLY A 105 2.63 24.13 -2.63
CA GLY A 105 2.73 23.18 -3.75
C GLY A 105 1.67 22.10 -3.68
N ARG A 106 1.96 20.98 -4.30
CA ARG A 106 1.06 19.81 -4.31
C ARG A 106 1.83 18.52 -4.07
N ASP A 107 1.20 17.60 -3.36
CA ASP A 107 1.68 16.25 -3.15
C ASP A 107 0.82 15.24 -3.91
N ASP A 108 1.45 14.19 -4.43
CA ASP A 108 0.72 13.06 -4.99
C ASP A 108 -0.04 12.33 -3.89
N PHE A 109 -1.31 12.01 -4.16
CA PHE A 109 -2.20 11.36 -3.20
C PHE A 109 -2.61 9.95 -3.63
N ALA A 110 -3.10 9.81 -4.86
CA ALA A 110 -3.59 8.53 -5.36
C ALA A 110 -3.42 8.38 -6.88
N GLU A 111 -3.50 7.14 -7.33
CA GLU A 111 -3.70 6.76 -8.72
C GLU A 111 -5.07 6.12 -8.86
N VAL A 112 -5.84 6.56 -9.84
CA VAL A 112 -7.18 6.05 -10.13
C VAL A 112 -7.18 5.39 -11.49
N GLN A 113 -7.48 4.09 -11.51
CA GLN A 113 -7.63 3.28 -12.71
C GLN A 113 -9.10 3.06 -12.98
N SER A 114 -9.57 3.43 -14.16
CA SER A 114 -10.98 3.37 -14.58
C SER A 114 -11.12 2.84 -16.02
N GLU A 115 -12.34 2.57 -16.45
CA GLU A 115 -12.64 1.99 -17.76
C GLU A 115 -12.01 0.59 -17.94
N PRO A 116 -12.50 -0.45 -17.22
CA PRO A 116 -11.96 -1.78 -17.33
C PRO A 116 -12.09 -2.34 -18.76
N HIS A 117 -11.00 -2.96 -19.27
CA HIS A 117 -10.97 -3.53 -20.63
C HIS A 117 -11.81 -4.80 -20.80
N SER A 118 -12.02 -5.56 -19.73
CA SER A 118 -12.69 -6.85 -19.78
C SER A 118 -14.11 -6.78 -19.24
N GLY A 119 -15.02 -7.56 -19.83
CA GLY A 119 -16.37 -7.74 -19.30
C GLY A 119 -16.47 -8.49 -17.96
N ILE A 120 -15.33 -8.90 -17.37
CA ILE A 120 -15.28 -9.56 -16.06
C ILE A 120 -15.51 -8.56 -14.92
N LEU A 121 -15.00 -7.34 -15.08
CA LEU A 121 -15.22 -6.27 -14.11
C LEU A 121 -16.45 -5.46 -14.53
N ASN A 122 -17.24 -5.00 -13.55
CA ASN A 122 -18.30 -4.06 -13.79
C ASN A 122 -17.73 -2.79 -14.46
N ARG A 123 -18.45 -2.23 -15.43
CA ARG A 123 -18.05 -1.00 -16.16
C ARG A 123 -17.73 0.17 -15.23
N ASN A 124 -18.41 0.22 -14.07
CA ASN A 124 -18.20 1.23 -13.04
C ASN A 124 -17.06 0.89 -12.08
N SER A 125 -16.36 -0.23 -12.30
CA SER A 125 -15.25 -0.63 -11.44
C SER A 125 -14.08 0.34 -11.57
N VAL A 126 -13.56 0.74 -10.43
CA VAL A 126 -12.41 1.64 -10.29
C VAL A 126 -11.46 1.03 -9.27
N ILE A 127 -10.17 1.04 -9.57
CA ILE A 127 -9.11 0.73 -8.61
C ILE A 127 -8.43 2.03 -8.21
N ILE A 128 -8.38 2.29 -6.91
CA ILE A 128 -7.69 3.43 -6.33
C ILE A 128 -6.47 2.91 -5.58
N ARG A 129 -5.27 3.32 -6.00
CA ARG A 129 -4.01 3.05 -5.32
C ARG A 129 -3.53 4.33 -4.66
N PHE A 130 -3.46 4.34 -3.34
CA PHE A 130 -2.88 5.47 -2.62
C PHE A 130 -1.35 5.44 -2.73
N VAL A 131 -0.72 6.59 -2.94
CA VAL A 131 0.74 6.67 -3.00
C VAL A 131 1.34 6.46 -1.61
N ASN A 132 2.54 5.90 -1.57
CA ASN A 132 3.19 5.55 -0.31
C ASN A 132 3.27 6.73 0.67
N ARG A 133 3.68 7.92 0.23
CA ARG A 133 3.76 9.11 1.08
C ARG A 133 2.41 9.47 1.73
N ALA A 134 1.32 9.36 0.99
CA ALA A 134 -0.02 9.66 1.50
C ALA A 134 -0.42 8.75 2.66
N LEU A 135 -0.03 7.46 2.62
CA LEU A 135 -0.33 6.48 3.69
C LEU A 135 0.31 6.84 5.03
N TYR A 136 1.34 7.68 5.03
CA TYR A 136 2.05 8.14 6.22
C TYR A 136 1.55 9.50 6.73
N MET A 137 0.58 10.14 6.07
CA MET A 137 -0.05 11.37 6.53
C MET A 137 -0.93 11.09 7.75
N ARG A 138 -0.91 12.01 8.71
CA ARG A 138 -1.67 11.89 9.96
C ARG A 138 -3.18 11.77 9.74
N ASP A 139 -3.69 12.50 8.77
CA ASP A 139 -5.10 12.61 8.38
C ASP A 139 -5.47 11.76 7.16
N PHE A 140 -4.61 10.81 6.79
CA PHE A 140 -4.81 9.96 5.60
C PHE A 140 -6.22 9.36 5.51
N TRP A 141 -6.73 8.76 6.60
CA TRP A 141 -8.02 8.09 6.58
C TRP A 141 -9.20 9.05 6.39
N GLU A 142 -9.07 10.26 6.93
CA GLU A 142 -10.05 11.31 6.74
C GLU A 142 -10.06 11.80 5.30
N LEU A 143 -8.87 12.07 4.75
CA LEU A 143 -8.70 12.46 3.34
C LEU A 143 -9.16 11.36 2.38
N ALA A 144 -8.85 10.09 2.65
CA ALA A 144 -9.27 8.98 1.81
C ALA A 144 -10.81 8.83 1.80
N ASN A 145 -11.48 8.90 2.96
CA ASN A 145 -12.93 8.86 3.02
C ASN A 145 -13.56 10.05 2.29
N ARG A 146 -13.00 11.24 2.44
CA ARG A 146 -13.45 12.43 1.74
C ARG A 146 -13.28 12.28 0.23
N PHE A 147 -12.11 11.78 -0.21
CA PHE A 147 -11.86 11.51 -1.62
C PHE A 147 -12.89 10.57 -2.23
N LEU A 148 -13.26 9.49 -1.53
CA LEU A 148 -14.29 8.58 -1.98
C LEU A 148 -15.65 9.27 -2.10
N SER A 149 -16.04 10.03 -1.09
CA SER A 149 -17.31 10.76 -1.07
C SER A 149 -17.40 11.82 -2.17
N ASP A 150 -16.37 12.66 -2.31
CA ASP A 150 -16.33 13.76 -3.28
C ASP A 150 -16.38 13.24 -4.74
N ASN A 151 -15.92 12.02 -5.00
CA ASN A 151 -15.90 11.40 -6.32
C ASN A 151 -17.02 10.36 -6.53
N ASN A 152 -17.99 10.25 -5.63
CA ASN A 152 -19.06 9.25 -5.68
C ASN A 152 -18.54 7.80 -5.83
N PHE A 153 -17.47 7.46 -5.12
CA PHE A 153 -16.92 6.12 -5.08
C PHE A 153 -17.51 5.31 -3.93
N GLU A 154 -18.18 4.22 -4.24
CA GLU A 154 -18.63 3.24 -3.26
C GLU A 154 -17.54 2.20 -3.05
N PHE A 155 -17.00 2.09 -1.83
CA PHE A 155 -16.00 1.09 -1.46
C PHE A 155 -16.58 -0.33 -1.56
N LYS A 156 -15.91 -1.23 -2.29
CA LYS A 156 -16.28 -2.64 -2.45
C LYS A 156 -15.33 -3.60 -1.75
N GLY A 157 -14.07 -3.24 -1.62
CA GLY A 157 -13.09 -4.08 -0.94
C GLY A 157 -11.65 -3.61 -1.12
N ILE A 158 -10.74 -4.31 -0.46
CA ILE A 158 -9.30 -4.09 -0.60
C ILE A 158 -8.80 -4.97 -1.74
N SER A 159 -8.18 -4.35 -2.74
CA SER A 159 -7.51 -5.05 -3.86
C SER A 159 -6.13 -5.56 -3.44
N ARG A 160 -5.35 -4.73 -2.75
CA ARG A 160 -4.06 -5.09 -2.16
C ARG A 160 -3.77 -4.24 -0.94
N ILE A 161 -3.20 -4.88 0.08
CA ILE A 161 -2.63 -4.20 1.24
C ILE A 161 -1.29 -4.82 1.60
N ASP A 162 -0.27 -3.97 1.84
CA ASP A 162 1.00 -4.39 2.39
C ASP A 162 1.15 -3.78 3.79
N ILE A 163 1.22 -4.65 4.79
CA ILE A 163 1.35 -4.30 6.20
C ILE A 163 2.78 -4.54 6.61
N CYS A 164 3.40 -3.56 7.24
CA CYS A 164 4.81 -3.56 7.58
C CYS A 164 5.04 -3.40 9.07
N ALA A 165 6.05 -4.11 9.58
CA ALA A 165 6.64 -3.88 10.89
C ALA A 165 8.12 -3.55 10.69
N ASP A 166 8.55 -2.37 11.12
CA ASP A 166 9.93 -1.89 11.08
C ASP A 166 10.54 -2.01 12.47
N PHE A 167 11.74 -2.57 12.57
CA PHE A 167 12.45 -2.83 13.83
C PHE A 167 13.95 -2.95 13.60
N ASN A 168 14.76 -2.83 14.65
CA ASN A 168 16.20 -3.03 14.55
C ASN A 168 16.58 -4.52 14.65
N ASP A 169 16.10 -5.22 15.68
CA ASP A 169 16.40 -6.63 15.94
C ASP A 169 15.18 -7.36 16.48
N PHE A 170 15.13 -8.68 16.28
CA PHE A 170 14.30 -9.54 17.10
C PHE A 170 14.92 -9.64 18.51
N LYS A 171 14.11 -9.87 19.51
CA LYS A 171 14.56 -9.88 20.90
C LYS A 171 15.86 -10.68 21.15
N ASP A 172 15.94 -11.87 20.55
CA ASP A 172 17.03 -12.83 20.80
C ASP A 172 17.75 -13.28 19.51
N LEU A 173 17.41 -12.68 18.36
CA LEU A 173 17.94 -13.08 17.07
C LEU A 173 18.03 -11.88 16.12
N ALA A 174 19.22 -11.59 15.65
CA ALA A 174 19.40 -10.60 14.59
C ALA A 174 18.73 -11.09 13.29
N PRO A 175 18.01 -10.23 12.54
CA PRO A 175 17.36 -10.59 11.30
C PRO A 175 18.33 -11.22 10.27
N LEU A 176 19.55 -10.72 10.20
CA LEU A 176 20.59 -11.29 9.33
C LEU A 176 20.92 -12.75 9.71
N ALA A 177 21.03 -13.06 11.01
CA ALA A 177 21.29 -14.43 11.45
C ALA A 177 20.15 -15.40 11.09
N LEU A 178 18.89 -14.92 11.07
CA LEU A 178 17.77 -15.69 10.57
C LEU A 178 17.91 -16.00 9.08
N ILE A 179 18.27 -14.99 8.27
CA ILE A 179 18.46 -15.14 6.82
C ILE A 179 19.62 -16.08 6.51
N GLU A 180 20.75 -15.93 7.21
CA GLU A 180 21.91 -16.81 7.08
C GLU A 180 21.59 -18.24 7.51
N GLY A 181 20.75 -18.41 8.54
CA GLY A 181 20.27 -19.72 8.96
C GLY A 181 19.44 -20.43 7.88
N PHE A 182 18.60 -19.71 7.15
CA PHE A 182 17.88 -20.21 5.98
C PHE A 182 18.85 -20.54 4.83
N ALA A 183 19.79 -19.67 4.53
CA ALA A 183 20.82 -19.91 3.52
C ALA A 183 21.67 -21.16 3.82
N ALA A 184 22.02 -21.34 5.08
CA ALA A 184 22.77 -22.52 5.56
C ALA A 184 21.89 -23.77 5.74
N LYS A 185 20.61 -23.73 5.37
CA LYS A 185 19.63 -24.84 5.52
C LYS A 185 19.43 -25.31 6.98
N LYS A 186 19.74 -24.44 7.95
CA LYS A 186 19.47 -24.68 9.38
C LYS A 186 17.97 -24.57 9.69
N TYR A 187 17.25 -23.77 8.93
CA TYR A 187 15.79 -23.58 9.05
C TYR A 187 15.08 -24.12 7.82
N ARG A 188 13.86 -24.59 8.03
CA ARG A 188 12.98 -25.10 6.99
C ARG A 188 11.72 -24.26 6.94
N HIS A 189 11.33 -23.84 5.73
CA HIS A 189 9.99 -23.29 5.54
C HIS A 189 8.96 -24.44 5.62
N VAL A 190 7.98 -24.28 6.52
CA VAL A 190 6.86 -25.22 6.67
C VAL A 190 5.62 -24.55 6.08
N GLY A 191 5.37 -24.74 4.79
CA GLY A 191 4.22 -24.12 4.12
C GLY A 191 4.18 -24.42 2.64
N ARG A 192 3.07 -24.07 1.99
CA ARG A 192 2.93 -24.13 0.54
C ARG A 192 3.60 -22.90 -0.06
N GLY A 193 4.77 -23.02 -0.57
CA GLY A 193 5.45 -21.90 -1.23
C GLY A 193 6.96 -22.08 -1.19
N VAL A 194 7.63 -21.38 -2.09
CA VAL A 194 9.09 -21.40 -2.17
C VAL A 194 9.61 -20.18 -1.39
N GLY A 195 10.51 -20.41 -0.45
CA GLY A 195 11.32 -19.33 0.14
C GLY A 195 12.37 -18.91 -0.88
N ALA A 196 12.53 -17.62 -1.10
CA ALA A 196 13.58 -17.05 -1.93
C ALA A 196 14.44 -16.10 -1.12
N LEU A 197 15.75 -16.22 -1.26
CA LEU A 197 16.72 -15.32 -0.69
C LEU A 197 17.00 -14.17 -1.66
N TYR A 198 17.03 -12.96 -1.16
CA TYR A 198 17.50 -11.80 -1.91
C TYR A 198 18.97 -11.56 -1.65
N PHE A 199 19.69 -11.36 -2.74
CA PHE A 199 21.11 -11.05 -2.68
C PHE A 199 21.33 -9.61 -3.10
N ASN A 200 22.13 -8.88 -2.36
CA ASN A 200 22.71 -7.69 -2.89
C ASN A 200 24.05 -8.06 -3.54
N HIS A 201 24.15 -7.85 -4.83
CA HIS A 201 25.43 -7.83 -5.51
C HIS A 201 26.12 -6.51 -5.18
N GLY A 202 26.67 -6.42 -3.96
CA GLY A 202 27.53 -5.29 -3.61
C GLY A 202 28.66 -5.20 -4.61
N VAL A 203 28.86 -4.01 -5.15
CA VAL A 203 29.90 -3.65 -6.09
C VAL A 203 31.22 -4.25 -5.65
N ALA A 204 31.79 -5.08 -6.50
CA ALA A 204 33.13 -5.57 -6.59
C ALA A 204 34.17 -5.02 -5.59
N SER A 205 34.34 -5.67 -4.48
CA SER A 205 35.69 -5.92 -3.98
C SER A 205 36.10 -7.29 -4.54
N LYS A 206 37.40 -7.53 -4.73
CA LYS A 206 37.92 -8.78 -5.31
C LYS A 206 37.59 -10.05 -4.50
N GLU A 207 36.86 -9.91 -3.40
CA GLU A 207 36.29 -10.96 -2.58
C GLU A 207 34.76 -10.89 -2.76
N TYR A 208 34.21 -11.88 -3.45
CA TYR A 208 32.76 -12.07 -3.61
C TYR A 208 32.11 -12.42 -2.27
N THR A 209 31.90 -11.44 -1.42
CA THR A 209 31.10 -11.63 -0.21
C THR A 209 29.63 -11.45 -0.59
N VAL A 210 28.92 -12.55 -0.74
CA VAL A 210 27.48 -12.55 -0.91
C VAL A 210 26.85 -12.03 0.38
N ARG A 211 26.26 -10.84 0.33
CA ARG A 211 25.48 -10.30 1.45
C ARG A 211 23.99 -10.54 1.18
N TYR A 212 23.37 -11.25 2.07
CA TYR A 212 21.92 -11.39 2.05
C TYR A 212 21.27 -10.09 2.55
N THR A 213 20.36 -9.52 1.77
CA THR A 213 19.62 -8.31 2.13
C THR A 213 18.18 -8.60 2.48
N GLY A 214 17.71 -9.81 2.23
CA GLY A 214 16.33 -10.18 2.54
C GLY A 214 16.00 -11.63 2.25
N LEU A 215 14.80 -12.00 2.70
CA LEU A 215 14.17 -13.32 2.55
C LEU A 215 12.70 -13.10 2.22
N SER A 216 12.15 -13.88 1.29
CA SER A 216 10.71 -13.86 1.02
C SER A 216 10.11 -15.25 0.99
N PHE A 217 8.82 -15.31 1.30
CA PHE A 217 7.98 -16.50 1.17
C PHE A 217 6.75 -16.16 0.31
N GLY A 218 6.34 -17.15 -0.49
CA GLY A 218 5.26 -16.99 -1.47
C GLY A 218 5.77 -16.69 -2.87
N THR A 219 4.95 -17.01 -3.88
CA THR A 219 5.25 -16.77 -5.30
C THR A 219 4.61 -15.46 -5.77
N HIS A 220 5.02 -14.97 -6.95
CA HIS A 220 4.44 -13.76 -7.57
C HIS A 220 2.93 -13.86 -7.78
N GLY A 221 2.41 -15.08 -8.01
CA GLY A 221 0.99 -15.35 -8.19
C GLY A 221 0.21 -15.61 -6.90
N SER A 222 0.87 -15.68 -5.74
CA SER A 222 0.20 -15.94 -4.46
C SER A 222 -0.64 -14.76 -4.00
N ASP A 223 -1.76 -15.07 -3.34
CA ASP A 223 -2.63 -14.07 -2.70
C ASP A 223 -1.96 -13.41 -1.49
N SER A 224 -0.96 -14.08 -0.92
CA SER A 224 -0.16 -13.51 0.17
C SER A 224 1.33 -13.79 -0.04
N ARG A 225 2.15 -12.84 0.37
CA ARG A 225 3.61 -12.94 0.38
C ARG A 225 4.15 -12.30 1.66
N VAL A 226 5.25 -12.86 2.16
CA VAL A 226 5.95 -12.31 3.31
C VAL A 226 7.37 -11.98 2.90
N TYR A 227 7.84 -10.80 3.31
CA TYR A 227 9.19 -10.32 3.07
C TYR A 227 9.84 -9.92 4.39
N LEU A 228 11.09 -10.31 4.58
CA LEU A 228 11.96 -9.79 5.61
C LEU A 228 13.19 -9.22 4.92
N TYR A 229 13.44 -7.92 5.05
CA TYR A 229 14.55 -7.28 4.34
C TYR A 229 15.10 -6.07 5.09
N ASN A 230 16.36 -5.71 4.76
CA ASN A 230 17.00 -4.53 5.31
C ASN A 230 16.43 -3.27 4.65
N LYS A 231 15.52 -2.59 5.35
CA LYS A 231 14.82 -1.40 4.85
C LYS A 231 15.74 -0.18 4.81
N SER A 232 16.66 -0.04 5.76
CA SER A 232 17.66 1.04 5.71
C SER A 232 18.50 0.94 4.44
N PHE A 233 18.94 -0.27 4.08
CA PHE A 233 19.70 -0.49 2.86
C PHE A 233 18.88 -0.21 1.60
N GLU A 234 17.60 -0.63 1.57
CA GLU A 234 16.70 -0.34 0.45
C GLU A 234 16.55 1.16 0.23
N LEU A 235 16.33 1.95 1.29
CA LEU A 235 16.19 3.41 1.17
C LEU A 235 17.48 4.07 0.65
N LEU A 236 18.65 3.55 1.02
CA LEU A 236 19.93 4.05 0.51
C LEU A 236 20.12 3.78 -0.99
N THR A 237 19.56 2.69 -1.51
CA THR A 237 19.80 2.24 -2.89
C THR A 237 18.69 2.60 -3.86
N GLN A 238 17.45 2.68 -3.41
CA GLN A 238 16.27 2.92 -4.25
C GLN A 238 15.68 4.33 -4.13
N GLY A 239 16.21 5.14 -3.22
CA GLY A 239 15.77 6.50 -2.95
C GLY A 239 15.22 6.69 -1.55
N ASP A 240 15.57 7.83 -0.99
CA ASP A 240 15.18 8.21 0.36
C ASP A 240 13.68 8.52 0.46
N LYS A 241 13.09 8.10 1.58
CA LYS A 241 11.70 8.38 1.96
C LYS A 241 11.69 8.98 3.37
N PRO A 242 11.87 10.31 3.50
CA PRO A 242 11.99 10.98 4.79
C PRO A 242 10.83 10.65 5.74
N TRP A 243 9.60 10.59 5.22
CA TRP A 243 8.41 10.29 6.03
C TRP A 243 8.45 8.91 6.72
N ILE A 244 9.18 7.94 6.17
CA ILE A 244 9.41 6.64 6.82
C ILE A 244 10.45 6.80 7.92
N ARG A 245 11.57 7.47 7.64
CA ARG A 245 12.64 7.68 8.62
C ARG A 245 12.18 8.50 9.81
N ASP A 246 11.34 9.50 9.59
CA ASP A 246 10.80 10.33 10.66
C ASP A 246 10.01 9.50 11.69
N GLN A 247 9.24 8.50 11.22
CA GLN A 247 8.57 7.56 12.11
C GLN A 247 9.54 6.68 12.90
N TRP A 248 10.64 6.24 12.27
CA TRP A 248 11.68 5.48 12.97
C TRP A 248 12.36 6.30 14.06
N VAL A 249 12.70 7.56 13.74
CA VAL A 249 13.28 8.50 14.71
C VAL A 249 12.33 8.73 15.87
N ALA A 250 11.07 9.01 15.58
CA ALA A 250 10.03 9.22 16.59
C ALA A 250 9.82 8.00 17.50
N ALA A 251 10.02 6.79 16.97
CA ALA A 251 9.94 5.54 17.72
C ALA A 251 11.25 5.16 18.44
N GLY A 252 12.35 5.89 18.21
CA GLY A 252 13.66 5.61 18.82
C GLY A 252 14.40 4.43 18.17
N LEU A 253 14.11 4.11 16.89
CA LEU A 253 14.86 3.11 16.13
C LEU A 253 16.19 3.69 15.63
N ASP A 254 17.26 2.85 15.59
CA ASP A 254 18.49 3.21 14.87
C ASP A 254 18.23 3.13 13.36
N VAL A 255 18.07 4.28 12.72
CA VAL A 255 17.72 4.42 11.30
C VAL A 255 18.73 3.76 10.33
N ARG A 256 19.95 3.45 10.80
CA ARG A 256 20.99 2.80 9.99
C ARG A 256 20.81 1.29 9.88
N HIS A 257 20.01 0.70 10.77
CA HIS A 257 19.90 -0.75 10.95
C HIS A 257 18.45 -1.22 11.03
N VAL A 258 17.52 -0.58 10.30
CA VAL A 258 16.12 -0.97 10.31
C VAL A 258 15.86 -2.10 9.32
N TRP A 259 15.25 -3.15 9.83
CA TRP A 259 14.69 -4.26 9.08
C TRP A 259 13.17 -4.11 8.97
N ARG A 260 12.62 -4.60 7.89
CA ARG A 260 11.17 -4.61 7.66
C ARG A 260 10.67 -6.04 7.48
N LEU A 261 9.67 -6.40 8.26
CA LEU A 261 8.79 -7.52 7.97
C LEU A 261 7.55 -6.97 7.27
N GLU A 262 7.32 -7.40 6.04
CA GLU A 262 6.20 -6.96 5.22
C GLU A 262 5.33 -8.14 4.83
N ILE A 263 4.01 -7.99 4.98
CA ILE A 263 3.01 -8.96 4.56
C ILE A 263 2.16 -8.30 3.49
N SER A 264 2.30 -8.80 2.26
CA SER A 264 1.48 -8.37 1.12
C SER A 264 0.30 -9.32 0.95
N ILE A 265 -0.92 -8.78 0.95
CA ILE A 265 -2.17 -9.51 0.79
C ILE A 265 -2.92 -8.93 -0.41
N LYS A 266 -3.34 -9.80 -1.34
CA LYS A 266 -4.11 -9.43 -2.53
C LYS A 266 -5.47 -10.10 -2.50
N SER A 267 -6.49 -9.39 -2.95
CA SER A 267 -7.82 -9.99 -3.14
C SER A 267 -7.81 -10.98 -4.32
N ALA A 268 -8.45 -12.13 -4.14
CA ALA A 268 -8.61 -13.13 -5.20
C ALA A 268 -9.43 -12.62 -6.40
N GLY A 269 -10.29 -11.63 -6.19
CA GLY A 269 -11.14 -11.03 -7.24
C GLY A 269 -10.43 -10.04 -8.17
N CYS A 270 -9.16 -9.70 -7.88
CA CYS A 270 -8.35 -8.78 -8.68
C CYS A 270 -7.26 -9.47 -9.53
N LYS A 271 -7.36 -10.78 -9.70
CA LYS A 271 -6.45 -11.58 -10.54
C LYS A 271 -6.86 -11.60 -12.00
#